data_50dbf5a68896bbb03c34fcef55f13c7e
#
_entry.id   50dbf5a68896bbb03c34fcef55f13c7e
#
_cell.length_a   1.000
_cell.length_b   1.000
_cell.length_c   1.000
_cell.angle_alpha   90.00
_cell.angle_beta   90.00
_cell.angle_gamma   90.00
#
_symmetry.space_group_name_H-M   'P 1'
#
loop_
_entity.id
_entity.type
_entity.pdbx_description
1 polymer ?
#
loop_
_entity_poly.entity_id
_entity_poly.type
_entity_poly.pdbx_seq_one_letter_code
_entity_poly.pdbx_strand_id
1 'polypeptide(L)'
;KVVIIGAGPAGLEAARVAAARGHAVTVFEAQPDPGGQIRLTAQNPRRREMIGIIDWRMAQCAARDVTFHFNSWAEAEDVTALAPDVVIVATGGLPNTQLFEQKHDNPLVVSAWDIISGDVKPGQDVLIYDESGDHPGLMAAEVAANAGASVEVMTPDRTFAPDIMGMNLVPYMRALQDKDVTFTVTRRLLDVTRD
;
A
#
# COMPACT_ATOMS: atom_id res chain seq x y z
N LYS A 1 10.46 15.51 -23.73
CA LYS A 1 10.35 14.13 -23.28
C LYS A 1 10.22 14.08 -21.77
N VAL A 2 9.26 13.35 -21.27
CA VAL A 2 9.02 13.14 -19.82
C VAL A 2 9.27 11.68 -19.48
N VAL A 3 10.08 11.43 -18.44
CA VAL A 3 10.26 10.09 -17.86
C VAL A 3 9.65 10.07 -16.47
N ILE A 4 8.89 9.02 -16.17
CA ILE A 4 8.18 8.85 -14.90
C ILE A 4 8.64 7.54 -14.27
N ILE A 5 8.94 7.57 -12.97
CA ILE A 5 9.36 6.39 -12.21
C ILE A 5 8.26 6.04 -11.22
N GLY A 6 7.62 4.89 -11.45
CA GLY A 6 6.47 4.39 -10.72
C GLY A 6 5.15 4.55 -11.48
N ALA A 7 4.41 3.44 -11.63
CA ALA A 7 3.09 3.39 -12.24
C ALA A 7 1.97 3.22 -11.19
N GLY A 8 2.15 3.80 -10.01
CA GLY A 8 1.07 4.01 -9.04
C GLY A 8 0.10 5.09 -9.52
N PRO A 9 -0.97 5.39 -8.76
CA PRO A 9 -1.99 6.37 -9.17
C PRO A 9 -1.41 7.75 -9.50
N ALA A 10 -0.39 8.20 -8.78
CA ALA A 10 0.27 9.49 -9.01
C ALA A 10 1.05 9.50 -10.34
N GLY A 11 1.88 8.46 -10.57
CA GLY A 11 2.66 8.34 -11.79
C GLY A 11 1.78 8.16 -13.04
N LEU A 12 0.73 7.37 -12.95
CA LEU A 12 -0.23 7.19 -14.05
C LEU A 12 -0.97 8.47 -14.37
N GLU A 13 -1.36 9.26 -13.35
CA GLU A 13 -2.00 10.56 -13.60
C GLU A 13 -1.02 11.55 -14.23
N ALA A 14 0.22 11.61 -13.76
CA ALA A 14 1.27 12.42 -14.35
C ALA A 14 1.50 12.03 -15.83
N ALA A 15 1.57 10.73 -16.12
CA ALA A 15 1.74 10.20 -17.48
C ALA A 15 0.59 10.62 -18.38
N ARG A 16 -0.65 10.40 -17.93
CA ARG A 16 -1.87 10.77 -18.65
C ARG A 16 -1.91 12.25 -19.00
N VAL A 17 -1.61 13.11 -18.01
CA VAL A 17 -1.65 14.58 -18.18
C VAL A 17 -0.54 15.06 -19.10
N ALA A 18 0.69 14.55 -18.91
CA ALA A 18 1.81 14.91 -19.77
C ALA A 18 1.57 14.52 -21.23
N ALA A 19 1.10 13.28 -21.47
CA ALA A 19 0.78 12.80 -22.80
C ALA A 19 -0.39 13.58 -23.43
N ALA A 20 -1.43 13.92 -22.66
CA ALA A 20 -2.54 14.75 -23.14
C ALA A 20 -2.10 16.16 -23.55
N ARG A 21 -0.97 16.65 -23.05
CA ARG A 21 -0.34 17.93 -23.43
C ARG A 21 0.65 17.80 -24.58
N GLY A 22 0.79 16.63 -25.19
CA GLY A 22 1.62 16.38 -26.35
C GLY A 22 3.09 16.05 -26.03
N HIS A 23 3.41 15.71 -24.80
CA HIS A 23 4.77 15.26 -24.45
C HIS A 23 4.94 13.76 -24.77
N ALA A 24 6.12 13.40 -25.24
CA ALA A 24 6.52 11.99 -25.31
C ALA A 24 6.81 11.48 -23.88
N VAL A 25 6.07 10.46 -23.45
CA VAL A 25 6.11 9.97 -22.07
C VAL A 25 6.57 8.51 -22.02
N THR A 26 7.54 8.24 -21.12
CA THR A 26 7.99 6.89 -20.79
C THR A 26 7.84 6.69 -19.28
N VAL A 27 7.26 5.55 -18.88
CA VAL A 27 7.05 5.17 -17.48
C VAL A 27 7.81 3.90 -17.16
N PHE A 28 8.59 3.90 -16.10
CA PHE A 28 9.21 2.70 -15.52
C PHE A 28 8.41 2.25 -14.29
N GLU A 29 8.15 0.96 -14.19
CA GLU A 29 7.49 0.32 -13.05
C GLU A 29 8.26 -0.95 -12.65
N ALA A 30 8.62 -1.03 -11.37
CA ALA A 30 9.36 -2.17 -10.82
C ALA A 30 8.52 -3.46 -10.81
N GLN A 31 7.22 -3.32 -10.61
CA GLN A 31 6.29 -4.46 -10.55
C GLN A 31 5.83 -4.90 -11.95
N PRO A 32 5.32 -6.14 -12.08
CA PRO A 32 4.74 -6.62 -13.34
C PRO A 32 3.46 -5.88 -13.73
N ASP A 33 2.76 -5.32 -12.75
CA ASP A 33 1.46 -4.68 -12.92
C ASP A 33 1.46 -3.25 -12.39
N PRO A 34 0.80 -2.30 -13.08
CA PRO A 34 0.62 -0.94 -12.60
C PRO A 34 -0.37 -0.89 -11.43
N GLY A 35 -0.29 0.17 -10.61
CA GLY A 35 -1.32 0.46 -9.60
C GLY A 35 -0.81 0.68 -8.19
N GLY A 36 0.40 0.21 -7.88
CA GLY A 36 1.00 0.42 -6.56
C GLY A 36 0.04 0.05 -5.41
N GLN A 37 -0.07 0.91 -4.42
CA GLN A 37 -0.88 0.67 -3.21
C GLN A 37 -2.40 0.49 -3.48
N ILE A 38 -2.92 0.96 -4.61
CA ILE A 38 -4.34 0.74 -4.96
C ILE A 38 -4.62 -0.75 -5.15
N ARG A 39 -3.65 -1.53 -5.64
CA ARG A 39 -3.82 -2.99 -5.77
C ARG A 39 -4.00 -3.66 -4.42
N LEU A 40 -3.25 -3.24 -3.39
CA LEU A 40 -3.44 -3.73 -2.02
C LEU A 40 -4.82 -3.32 -1.48
N THR A 41 -5.20 -2.06 -1.65
CA THR A 41 -6.52 -1.57 -1.22
C THR A 41 -7.66 -2.35 -1.87
N ALA A 42 -7.54 -2.69 -3.15
CA ALA A 42 -8.54 -3.44 -3.91
C ALA A 42 -8.63 -4.94 -3.51
N GLN A 43 -7.71 -5.47 -2.71
CA GLN A 43 -7.83 -6.81 -2.14
C GLN A 43 -9.02 -6.90 -1.16
N ASN A 44 -9.38 -5.80 -0.51
CA ASN A 44 -10.58 -5.77 0.32
C ASN A 44 -11.84 -5.85 -0.56
N PRO A 45 -12.75 -6.83 -0.33
CA PRO A 45 -13.95 -7.02 -1.16
C PRO A 45 -14.82 -5.78 -1.30
N ARG A 46 -14.91 -4.94 -0.26
CA ARG A 46 -15.67 -3.69 -0.25
C ARG A 46 -15.02 -2.57 -1.06
N ARG A 47 -13.74 -2.72 -1.42
CA ARG A 47 -12.94 -1.71 -2.13
C ARG A 47 -12.43 -2.18 -3.49
N ARG A 48 -12.88 -3.34 -3.93
CA ARG A 48 -12.46 -3.94 -5.21
C ARG A 48 -12.62 -2.97 -6.38
N GLU A 49 -13.66 -2.17 -6.38
CA GLU A 49 -13.94 -1.17 -7.41
C GLU A 49 -12.85 -0.09 -7.55
N MET A 50 -11.99 0.08 -6.53
CA MET A 50 -10.89 1.05 -6.60
C MET A 50 -9.86 0.71 -7.66
N ILE A 51 -9.77 -0.55 -8.11
CA ILE A 51 -8.90 -0.92 -9.23
C ILE A 51 -9.25 -0.16 -10.51
N GLY A 52 -10.52 0.23 -10.68
CA GLY A 52 -10.96 1.04 -11.81
C GLY A 52 -10.27 2.39 -11.94
N ILE A 53 -9.68 2.90 -10.84
CA ILE A 53 -8.82 4.10 -10.86
C ILE A 53 -7.58 3.88 -11.75
N ILE A 54 -7.02 2.68 -11.68
CA ILE A 54 -5.84 2.28 -12.43
C ILE A 54 -6.22 1.92 -13.86
N ASP A 55 -7.25 1.09 -14.03
CA ASP A 55 -7.70 0.62 -15.34
C ASP A 55 -8.05 1.80 -16.26
N TRP A 56 -8.77 2.78 -15.74
CA TRP A 56 -9.11 3.97 -16.50
C TRP A 56 -7.86 4.77 -16.91
N ARG A 57 -6.91 4.98 -16.01
CA ARG A 57 -5.66 5.71 -16.32
C ARG A 57 -4.81 4.97 -17.34
N MET A 58 -4.70 3.67 -17.20
CA MET A 58 -3.98 2.84 -18.16
C MET A 58 -4.60 2.94 -19.56
N ALA A 59 -5.93 2.86 -19.66
CA ALA A 59 -6.63 3.06 -20.96
C ALA A 59 -6.37 4.46 -21.52
N GLN A 60 -6.36 5.49 -20.68
CA GLN A 60 -6.06 6.87 -21.11
C GLN A 60 -4.60 7.04 -21.58
N CYS A 61 -3.66 6.38 -20.93
CA CYS A 61 -2.25 6.37 -21.32
C CYS A 61 -2.06 5.62 -22.65
N ALA A 62 -2.66 4.45 -22.79
CA ALA A 62 -2.60 3.65 -24.02
C ALA A 62 -3.14 4.41 -25.23
N ALA A 63 -4.25 5.16 -25.07
CA ALA A 63 -4.82 5.99 -26.14
C ALA A 63 -3.94 7.18 -26.55
N ARG A 64 -2.81 7.41 -25.86
CA ARG A 64 -1.87 8.54 -26.08
C ARG A 64 -0.42 8.06 -26.28
N ASP A 65 -0.23 6.81 -26.63
CA ASP A 65 1.06 6.22 -26.94
C ASP A 65 2.11 6.37 -25.83
N VAL A 66 1.68 6.32 -24.55
CA VAL A 66 2.60 6.29 -23.42
C VAL A 66 3.34 4.95 -23.42
N THR A 67 4.66 5.00 -23.36
CA THR A 67 5.50 3.79 -23.30
C THR A 67 5.67 3.35 -21.85
N PHE A 68 5.44 2.05 -21.57
CA PHE A 68 5.64 1.45 -20.26
C PHE A 68 6.74 0.40 -20.28
N HIS A 69 7.59 0.41 -19.26
CA HIS A 69 8.57 -0.64 -18.95
C HIS A 69 8.20 -1.23 -17.58
N PHE A 70 7.50 -2.36 -17.60
CA PHE A 70 7.18 -3.14 -16.40
C PHE A 70 8.33 -4.08 -16.02
N ASN A 71 8.34 -4.59 -14.78
CA ASN A 71 9.43 -5.38 -14.22
C ASN A 71 10.80 -4.68 -14.38
N SER A 72 10.78 -3.36 -14.30
CA SER A 72 11.94 -2.51 -14.54
C SER A 72 12.23 -1.64 -13.32
N TRP A 73 13.20 -2.07 -12.53
CA TRP A 73 13.76 -1.25 -11.47
C TRP A 73 14.69 -0.21 -12.11
N ALA A 74 14.17 1.01 -12.34
CA ALA A 74 14.90 2.05 -13.04
C ALA A 74 16.00 2.64 -12.16
N GLU A 75 17.23 2.58 -12.64
CA GLU A 75 18.37 3.30 -12.07
C GLU A 75 18.61 4.63 -12.81
N ALA A 76 19.51 5.44 -12.28
CA ALA A 76 19.78 6.77 -12.84
C ALA A 76 20.28 6.69 -14.30
N GLU A 77 21.06 5.65 -14.61
CA GLU A 77 21.60 5.38 -15.94
C GLU A 77 20.51 5.07 -16.96
N ASP A 78 19.51 4.26 -16.58
CA ASP A 78 18.37 3.92 -17.45
C ASP A 78 17.57 5.17 -17.83
N VAL A 79 17.35 6.04 -16.84
CA VAL A 79 16.61 7.27 -17.01
C VAL A 79 17.38 8.27 -17.87
N THR A 80 18.67 8.47 -17.58
CA THR A 80 19.50 9.46 -18.29
C THR A 80 19.81 9.04 -19.73
N ALA A 81 19.88 7.75 -20.01
CA ALA A 81 20.04 7.21 -21.37
C ALA A 81 18.90 7.62 -22.32
N LEU A 82 17.71 7.88 -21.77
CA LEU A 82 16.58 8.39 -22.53
C LEU A 82 16.65 9.88 -22.84
N ALA A 83 17.64 10.61 -22.30
CA ALA A 83 17.78 12.08 -22.41
C ALA A 83 16.45 12.82 -22.16
N PRO A 84 15.85 12.70 -20.96
CA PRO A 84 14.59 13.36 -20.64
C PRO A 84 14.79 14.87 -20.42
N ASP A 85 13.78 15.67 -20.78
CA ASP A 85 13.71 17.09 -20.37
C ASP A 85 13.22 17.22 -18.92
N VAL A 86 12.38 16.27 -18.48
CA VAL A 86 11.82 16.24 -17.12
C VAL A 86 11.75 14.78 -16.63
N VAL A 87 12.11 14.57 -15.36
CA VAL A 87 11.92 13.32 -14.65
C VAL A 87 10.93 13.55 -13.50
N ILE A 88 9.92 12.67 -13.39
CA ILE A 88 8.95 12.68 -12.31
C ILE A 88 9.14 11.39 -11.49
N VAL A 89 9.52 11.53 -10.23
CA VAL A 89 9.64 10.41 -9.29
C VAL A 89 8.31 10.25 -8.56
N ALA A 90 7.63 9.11 -8.79
CA ALA A 90 6.32 8.78 -8.26
C ALA A 90 6.30 7.36 -7.65
N THR A 91 7.40 6.97 -6.99
CA THR A 91 7.63 5.63 -6.44
C THR A 91 6.78 5.29 -5.21
N GLY A 92 6.09 6.28 -4.64
CA GLY A 92 5.28 6.10 -3.43
C GLY A 92 6.13 5.93 -2.17
N GLY A 93 5.61 5.21 -1.21
CA GLY A 93 6.29 4.89 0.06
C GLY A 93 6.17 3.40 0.37
N LEU A 94 7.02 2.93 1.27
CA LEU A 94 7.02 1.57 1.81
C LEU A 94 6.67 1.62 3.30
N PRO A 95 6.11 0.53 3.86
CA PRO A 95 5.89 0.42 5.30
C PRO A 95 7.21 0.55 6.07
N ASN A 96 7.19 1.22 7.20
CA ASN A 96 8.36 1.33 8.07
C ASN A 96 8.28 0.29 9.20
N THR A 97 8.84 -0.88 8.97
CA THR A 97 8.93 -1.96 9.96
C THR A 97 10.27 -1.98 10.69
N GLN A 98 11.24 -1.19 10.24
CA GLN A 98 12.64 -1.23 10.68
C GLN A 98 12.84 -0.99 12.19
N LEU A 99 11.93 -0.27 12.84
CA LEU A 99 12.02 0.01 14.28
C LEU A 99 12.03 -1.27 15.15
N PHE A 100 11.39 -2.33 14.67
CA PHE A 100 11.24 -3.60 15.39
C PHE A 100 12.04 -4.74 14.75
N GLU A 101 12.24 -4.72 13.43
CA GLU A 101 13.03 -5.73 12.70
C GLU A 101 14.52 -5.66 13.01
N GLN A 102 15.10 -4.45 13.08
CA GLN A 102 16.55 -4.26 13.19
C GLN A 102 17.16 -4.74 14.51
N LYS A 103 16.36 -4.83 15.58
CA LYS A 103 16.92 -5.24 16.88
C LYS A 103 17.21 -6.73 16.98
N HIS A 104 16.49 -7.59 16.24
CA HIS A 104 16.48 -9.01 16.55
C HIS A 104 16.45 -9.96 15.35
N ASP A 105 16.55 -9.46 14.12
CA ASP A 105 16.30 -10.29 12.91
C ASP A 105 15.02 -11.15 13.11
N ASN A 106 13.92 -10.47 13.47
CA ASN A 106 12.75 -11.11 14.04
C ASN A 106 11.70 -11.37 12.95
N PRO A 107 11.54 -12.64 12.50
CA PRO A 107 10.56 -12.99 11.46
C PRO A 107 9.09 -12.87 11.92
N LEU A 108 8.85 -12.52 13.20
CA LEU A 108 7.51 -12.30 13.74
C LEU A 108 6.97 -10.90 13.38
N VAL A 109 7.86 -9.97 13.01
CA VAL A 109 7.48 -8.61 12.62
C VAL A 109 7.39 -8.52 11.11
N VAL A 110 6.18 -8.25 10.62
CA VAL A 110 5.90 -8.10 9.20
C VAL A 110 5.09 -6.81 8.98
N SER A 111 5.06 -6.32 7.76
CA SER A 111 4.23 -5.16 7.46
C SER A 111 2.76 -5.53 7.31
N ALA A 112 1.88 -4.56 7.52
CA ALA A 112 0.46 -4.73 7.20
C ALA A 112 0.24 -5.10 5.72
N TRP A 113 1.13 -4.65 4.84
CA TRP A 113 1.05 -4.96 3.41
C TRP A 113 1.28 -6.43 3.11
N ASP A 114 2.21 -7.10 3.80
CA ASP A 114 2.50 -8.52 3.61
C ASP A 114 1.30 -9.39 4.02
N ILE A 115 0.55 -8.96 5.03
CA ILE A 115 -0.70 -9.61 5.43
C ILE A 115 -1.82 -9.35 4.41
N ILE A 116 -1.97 -8.10 3.95
CA ILE A 116 -3.02 -7.72 3.01
C ILE A 116 -2.79 -8.36 1.64
N SER A 117 -1.55 -8.42 1.16
CA SER A 117 -1.19 -9.08 -0.11
C SER A 117 -1.36 -10.60 -0.06
N GLY A 118 -1.25 -11.18 1.14
CA GLY A 118 -1.24 -12.63 1.36
C GLY A 118 0.15 -13.26 1.21
N ASP A 119 1.20 -12.44 1.12
CA ASP A 119 2.60 -12.93 1.09
C ASP A 119 2.97 -13.59 2.41
N VAL A 120 2.41 -13.09 3.51
CA VAL A 120 2.51 -13.70 4.82
C VAL A 120 1.13 -14.11 5.33
N LYS A 121 1.00 -15.35 5.79
CA LYS A 121 -0.22 -15.84 6.43
C LYS A 121 -0.21 -15.46 7.91
N PRO A 122 -1.31 -14.89 8.44
CA PRO A 122 -1.41 -14.60 9.87
C PRO A 122 -1.34 -15.89 10.71
N GLY A 123 -0.73 -15.79 11.88
CA GLY A 123 -0.75 -16.85 12.90
C GLY A 123 -2.11 -16.94 13.62
N GLN A 124 -2.15 -17.70 14.72
CA GLN A 124 -3.37 -17.83 15.55
C GLN A 124 -3.60 -16.57 16.39
N ASP A 125 -2.53 -15.99 16.92
CA ASP A 125 -2.54 -14.76 17.72
C ASP A 125 -1.78 -13.69 16.95
N VAL A 126 -2.43 -12.55 16.69
CA VAL A 126 -1.88 -11.47 15.85
C VAL A 126 -2.03 -10.13 16.57
N LEU A 127 -0.92 -9.47 16.79
CA LEU A 127 -0.89 -8.07 17.22
C LEU A 127 -0.70 -7.17 15.99
N ILE A 128 -1.64 -6.26 15.75
CA ILE A 128 -1.54 -5.17 14.78
C ILE A 128 -1.15 -3.91 15.55
N TYR A 129 0.08 -3.45 15.37
CA TYR A 129 0.52 -2.18 15.93
C TYR A 129 0.35 -1.06 14.91
N ASP A 130 -0.55 -0.14 15.17
CA ASP A 130 -0.94 0.93 14.25
C ASP A 130 -0.57 2.32 14.81
N GLU A 131 0.46 2.94 14.24
CA GLU A 131 0.82 4.35 14.44
C GLU A 131 0.38 5.24 13.27
N SER A 132 -0.18 4.65 12.20
CA SER A 132 -0.61 5.42 11.03
C SER A 132 -2.00 6.02 11.19
N GLY A 133 -2.84 5.34 11.96
CA GLY A 133 -4.23 5.75 12.17
C GLY A 133 -5.13 5.66 10.93
N ASP A 134 -4.62 5.07 9.85
CA ASP A 134 -5.28 4.98 8.55
C ASP A 134 -5.65 3.52 8.21
N HIS A 135 -6.10 3.28 7.02
CA HIS A 135 -6.66 2.02 6.52
C HIS A 135 -5.81 0.75 6.68
N PRO A 136 -4.47 0.77 6.54
CA PRO A 136 -3.67 -0.47 6.51
C PRO A 136 -3.82 -1.32 7.76
N GLY A 137 -3.82 -0.72 8.95
CA GLY A 137 -3.97 -1.44 10.22
C GLY A 137 -5.29 -2.20 10.30
N LEU A 138 -6.41 -1.54 10.03
CA LEU A 138 -7.74 -2.20 10.05
C LEU A 138 -7.94 -3.19 8.91
N MET A 139 -7.32 -2.98 7.74
CA MET A 139 -7.37 -3.95 6.65
C MET A 139 -6.62 -5.23 7.03
N ALA A 140 -5.43 -5.10 7.61
CA ALA A 140 -4.66 -6.27 8.08
C ALA A 140 -5.40 -7.01 9.20
N ALA A 141 -6.01 -6.28 10.14
CA ALA A 141 -6.85 -6.87 11.19
C ALA A 141 -8.03 -7.67 10.62
N GLU A 142 -8.70 -7.12 9.60
CA GLU A 142 -9.81 -7.83 8.93
C GLU A 142 -9.34 -9.09 8.21
N VAL A 143 -8.19 -9.05 7.53
CA VAL A 143 -7.61 -10.23 6.88
C VAL A 143 -7.28 -11.31 7.91
N ALA A 144 -6.59 -10.95 9.00
CA ALA A 144 -6.22 -11.87 10.05
C ALA A 144 -7.45 -12.48 10.77
N ALA A 145 -8.42 -11.65 11.13
CA ALA A 145 -9.65 -12.11 11.78
C ALA A 145 -10.51 -13.01 10.87
N ASN A 146 -10.54 -12.74 9.56
CA ASN A 146 -11.21 -13.62 8.59
C ASN A 146 -10.49 -14.95 8.39
N ALA A 147 -9.18 -15.00 8.62
CA ALA A 147 -8.40 -16.23 8.64
C ALA A 147 -8.61 -17.05 9.94
N GLY A 148 -9.34 -16.51 10.93
CA GLY A 148 -9.64 -17.16 12.20
C GLY A 148 -8.67 -16.84 13.33
N ALA A 149 -7.81 -15.82 13.17
CA ALA A 149 -6.91 -15.37 14.22
C ALA A 149 -7.65 -14.64 15.34
N SER A 150 -7.13 -14.74 16.57
CA SER A 150 -7.36 -13.76 17.65
C SER A 150 -6.50 -12.54 17.37
N VAL A 151 -7.11 -11.36 17.29
CA VAL A 151 -6.44 -10.14 16.85
C VAL A 151 -6.51 -9.06 17.92
N GLU A 152 -5.38 -8.48 18.28
CA GLU A 152 -5.32 -7.24 19.02
C GLU A 152 -4.85 -6.09 18.12
N VAL A 153 -5.64 -5.02 18.01
CA VAL A 153 -5.24 -3.78 17.35
C VAL A 153 -4.81 -2.79 18.42
N MET A 154 -3.53 -2.50 18.46
CA MET A 154 -2.90 -1.61 19.46
C MET A 154 -2.44 -0.32 18.80
N THR A 155 -2.69 0.82 19.47
CA THR A 155 -2.23 2.14 19.04
C THR A 155 -1.79 3.00 20.22
N PRO A 156 -0.76 3.85 20.06
CA PRO A 156 -0.40 4.86 21.05
C PRO A 156 -1.41 6.00 21.12
N ASP A 157 -2.27 6.16 20.13
CA ASP A 157 -3.27 7.20 20.06
C ASP A 157 -4.40 6.99 21.06
N ARG A 158 -5.19 8.05 21.30
CA ARG A 158 -6.37 8.01 22.19
C ARG A 158 -7.55 7.25 21.60
N THR A 159 -7.55 7.12 20.27
CA THR A 159 -8.57 6.40 19.49
C THR A 159 -7.88 5.57 18.43
N PHE A 160 -8.43 4.41 18.08
CA PHE A 160 -7.97 3.67 16.93
C PHE A 160 -8.46 4.34 15.63
N ALA A 161 -7.65 4.23 14.58
CA ALA A 161 -7.95 4.71 13.23
C ALA A 161 -8.48 6.17 13.17
N PRO A 162 -7.78 7.16 13.78
CA PRO A 162 -8.27 8.54 13.85
C PRO A 162 -8.41 9.20 12.48
N ASP A 163 -7.66 8.80 11.48
CA ASP A 163 -7.67 9.37 10.14
C ASP A 163 -8.69 8.71 9.21
N ILE A 164 -9.30 7.61 9.65
CA ILE A 164 -10.41 6.99 8.92
C ILE A 164 -11.71 7.73 9.25
N MET A 165 -12.29 8.41 8.27
CA MET A 165 -13.58 9.06 8.44
C MET A 165 -14.68 8.04 8.80
N GLY A 166 -15.68 8.46 9.60
CA GLY A 166 -16.74 7.59 10.11
C GLY A 166 -17.45 6.74 9.05
N MET A 167 -17.63 7.27 7.84
CA MET A 167 -18.23 6.53 6.74
C MET A 167 -17.40 5.28 6.32
N ASN A 168 -16.10 5.34 6.49
CA ASN A 168 -15.20 4.21 6.20
C ASN A 168 -14.97 3.33 7.43
N LEU A 169 -15.01 3.91 8.64
CA LEU A 169 -14.80 3.17 9.88
C LEU A 169 -15.95 2.19 10.18
N VAL A 170 -17.19 2.63 10.00
CA VAL A 170 -18.38 1.80 10.28
C VAL A 170 -18.37 0.46 9.52
N PRO A 171 -18.06 0.39 8.22
CA PRO A 171 -17.90 -0.89 7.52
C PRO A 171 -16.85 -1.83 8.13
N TYR A 172 -15.70 -1.31 8.61
CA TYR A 172 -14.72 -2.14 9.33
C TYR A 172 -15.30 -2.68 10.63
N MET A 173 -15.93 -1.84 11.44
CA MET A 173 -16.50 -2.26 12.72
C MET A 173 -17.57 -3.34 12.52
N ARG A 174 -18.40 -3.23 11.47
CA ARG A 174 -19.37 -4.26 11.12
C ARG A 174 -18.72 -5.58 10.68
N ALA A 175 -17.59 -5.51 9.97
CA ALA A 175 -16.87 -6.70 9.53
C ALA A 175 -16.17 -7.44 10.69
N LEU A 176 -15.82 -6.70 11.74
CA LEU A 176 -15.06 -7.21 12.90
C LEU A 176 -15.94 -7.53 14.12
N GLN A 177 -17.22 -7.08 14.17
CA GLN A 177 -18.08 -7.17 15.36
C GLN A 177 -18.28 -8.60 15.91
N ASP A 178 -18.29 -9.61 15.02
CA ASP A 178 -18.52 -11.03 15.38
C ASP A 178 -17.20 -11.83 15.34
N LYS A 179 -16.06 -11.14 15.35
CA LYS A 179 -14.72 -11.73 15.31
C LYS A 179 -14.02 -11.54 16.67
N ASP A 180 -13.03 -12.36 16.91
CA ASP A 180 -12.16 -12.22 18.09
C ASP A 180 -11.14 -11.09 17.86
N VAL A 181 -11.60 -9.85 18.04
CA VAL A 181 -10.81 -8.64 17.84
C VAL A 181 -10.92 -7.72 19.04
N THR A 182 -9.78 -7.37 19.61
CA THR A 182 -9.67 -6.41 20.72
C THR A 182 -8.97 -5.13 20.26
N PHE A 183 -9.43 -3.98 20.76
CA PHE A 183 -8.83 -2.68 20.49
C PHE A 183 -8.19 -2.13 21.77
N THR A 184 -6.88 -1.89 21.71
CA THR A 184 -6.09 -1.36 22.83
C THR A 184 -5.51 0.01 22.46
N VAL A 185 -6.02 1.06 23.07
CA VAL A 185 -5.59 2.44 22.82
C VAL A 185 -4.64 2.93 23.91
N THR A 186 -3.92 4.03 23.65
CA THR A 186 -2.95 4.64 24.58
C THR A 186 -1.86 3.68 25.06
N ARG A 187 -1.45 2.77 24.20
CA ARG A 187 -0.36 1.82 24.46
C ARG A 187 0.69 1.90 23.37
N ARG A 188 1.93 1.93 23.76
CA ARG A 188 3.07 1.93 22.83
C ARG A 188 3.81 0.61 22.90
N LEU A 189 4.06 0.04 21.73
CA LEU A 189 4.95 -1.10 21.60
C LEU A 189 6.40 -0.64 21.82
N LEU A 190 7.11 -1.28 22.74
CA LEU A 190 8.50 -0.93 23.04
C LEU A 190 9.48 -1.87 22.36
N ASP A 191 9.16 -3.15 22.32
CA ASP A 191 10.03 -4.19 21.77
C ASP A 191 9.21 -5.43 21.40
N VAL A 192 9.78 -6.27 20.54
CA VAL A 192 9.24 -7.59 20.18
C VAL A 192 10.33 -8.61 20.39
N THR A 193 10.15 -9.51 21.35
CA THR A 193 11.08 -10.59 21.68
C THR A 193 10.51 -11.96 21.31
N ARG A 194 11.38 -12.96 21.23
CA ARG A 194 10.97 -14.34 20.90
C ARG A 194 10.65 -15.18 22.14
N ASP A 195 10.74 -14.61 23.34
CA ASP A 195 10.62 -15.32 24.63
C ASP A 195 9.16 -15.54 25.03
#